data_d8a2721b51a7e817fdf0777b6a978501
#
_entry.id   d8a2721b51a7e817fdf0777b6a978501
#
_cell.length_a   1.000
_cell.length_b   1.000
_cell.length_c   1.000
_cell.angle_alpha   90.00
_cell.angle_beta   90.00
_cell.angle_gamma   90.00
#
_symmetry.space_group_name_H-M   'P 1'
#
loop_
_entity.id
_entity.type
_entity.pdbx_description
1 polymer ?
#
loop_
_entity_poly.entity_id
_entity_poly.type
_entity_poly.pdbx_seq_one_letter_code
_entity_poly.pdbx_strand_id
1 'polypeptide(L)'
;MREQSSRRELKWSRLDNTANLFPVIATERMTNVYRLSLTLDEEIDPELLQQALDKILPLFDSMNVRLRTGAFWYYFETNRKPAPRVERESEYPCRKMEPQLNNQYLFRVSYYKKRINLEVFHVLADGMGGVTFLKELACQYLRLAHPEICDEMGDHLSELTSLNTEDSYLKNFRKGQPKGYKSEPAFHMKGEKLRDSAFGVIQGYLPLAQVKEAAHRRNVSINEYLAGVYAYSIYREYLHGAVSDKPVVLCVPVNLRPYFESITTRNFFAMVSAVLRPDQEDYTRDEVEKIIVEALRQQINKEHLEKLFSYNVSNQKNLMLRAVPLVLKKLVM
;
A
#
# COMPACT_ATOMS: atom_id res chain seq x y z
N MET A 1 -17.52 -8.26 -41.67
CA MET A 1 -16.97 -7.19 -40.83
C MET A 1 -15.73 -7.72 -40.13
N ARG A 2 -14.54 -7.25 -40.49
CA ARG A 2 -13.28 -7.67 -39.90
C ARG A 2 -13.15 -6.91 -38.55
N GLU A 3 -13.13 -7.65 -37.45
CA GLU A 3 -12.77 -7.11 -36.15
C GLU A 3 -11.37 -6.51 -36.23
N GLN A 4 -11.30 -5.20 -36.06
CA GLN A 4 -10.06 -4.51 -35.79
C GLN A 4 -9.67 -4.82 -34.35
N SER A 5 -8.94 -5.92 -34.14
CA SER A 5 -8.17 -6.11 -32.93
C SER A 5 -7.11 -4.99 -32.88
N SER A 6 -7.40 -3.91 -32.17
CA SER A 6 -6.43 -2.86 -31.93
C SER A 6 -5.23 -3.49 -31.22
N ARG A 7 -4.14 -3.68 -31.93
CA ARG A 7 -2.86 -4.06 -31.35
C ARG A 7 -2.45 -2.95 -30.37
N ARG A 8 -2.76 -3.13 -29.09
CA ARG A 8 -2.22 -2.25 -28.06
C ARG A 8 -0.70 -2.23 -28.18
N GLU A 9 -0.13 -1.06 -28.38
CA GLU A 9 1.32 -0.87 -28.43
C GLU A 9 1.96 -1.37 -27.14
N LEU A 10 3.12 -2.02 -27.26
CA LEU A 10 3.97 -2.36 -26.12
C LEU A 10 4.50 -1.06 -25.53
N LYS A 11 3.90 -0.62 -24.45
CA LYS A 11 4.39 0.54 -23.70
C LYS A 11 5.25 0.03 -22.54
N TRP A 12 6.39 0.67 -22.35
CA TRP A 12 7.18 0.51 -21.15
C TRP A 12 7.11 1.78 -20.30
N SER A 13 7.15 1.62 -18.99
CA SER A 13 7.17 2.75 -18.08
C SER A 13 8.13 2.50 -16.92
N ARG A 14 8.64 3.57 -16.35
CA ARG A 14 9.49 3.51 -15.15
C ARG A 14 8.62 3.21 -13.93
N LEU A 15 9.23 2.57 -12.94
CA LEU A 15 8.66 2.49 -11.62
C LEU A 15 8.68 3.88 -10.97
N ASP A 16 7.67 4.18 -10.16
CA ASP A 16 7.70 5.36 -9.29
C ASP A 16 8.82 5.25 -8.23
N ASN A 17 9.02 6.32 -7.48
CA ASN A 17 10.11 6.38 -6.49
C ASN A 17 10.09 5.21 -5.50
N THR A 18 8.94 4.97 -4.88
CA THR A 18 8.80 3.94 -3.85
C THR A 18 8.75 2.54 -4.44
N ALA A 19 8.14 2.36 -5.60
CA ALA A 19 8.09 1.09 -6.31
C ALA A 19 9.47 0.49 -6.61
N ASN A 20 10.50 1.33 -6.80
CA ASN A 20 11.87 0.85 -7.02
C ASN A 20 12.45 0.06 -5.84
N LEU A 21 11.96 0.28 -4.63
CA LEU A 21 12.43 -0.38 -3.42
C LEU A 21 11.92 -1.81 -3.32
N PHE A 22 10.63 -2.02 -3.55
CA PHE A 22 9.94 -3.27 -3.25
C PHE A 22 10.54 -4.53 -3.92
N PRO A 23 10.90 -4.53 -5.22
CA PRO A 23 11.50 -5.71 -5.84
C PRO A 23 12.91 -6.03 -5.31
N VAL A 24 13.58 -5.06 -4.69
CA VAL A 24 14.93 -5.23 -4.15
C VAL A 24 14.88 -5.89 -2.77
N ILE A 25 13.93 -5.44 -1.91
CA ILE A 25 13.81 -5.90 -0.52
C ILE A 25 12.87 -7.09 -0.33
N ALA A 26 12.10 -7.48 -1.36
CA ALA A 26 11.15 -8.58 -1.24
C ALA A 26 11.86 -9.93 -1.02
N THR A 27 11.43 -10.65 0.01
CA THR A 27 11.90 -11.99 0.38
C THR A 27 10.70 -12.91 0.62
N GLU A 28 10.94 -14.18 0.92
CA GLU A 28 9.88 -15.12 1.31
C GLU A 28 9.18 -14.69 2.61
N ARG A 29 9.89 -14.05 3.53
CA ARG A 29 9.35 -13.59 4.83
C ARG A 29 8.79 -12.17 4.77
N MET A 30 9.29 -11.33 3.87
CA MET A 30 8.85 -9.96 3.65
C MET A 30 8.44 -9.81 2.19
N THR A 31 7.25 -10.28 1.88
CA THR A 31 6.77 -10.41 0.51
C THR A 31 6.44 -9.07 -0.16
N ASN A 32 6.21 -8.02 0.64
CA ASN A 32 5.70 -6.73 0.20
C ASN A 32 4.37 -6.86 -0.60
N VAL A 33 3.60 -7.88 -0.28
CA VAL A 33 2.23 -8.07 -0.78
C VAL A 33 1.27 -7.66 0.31
N TYR A 34 0.31 -6.83 -0.02
CA TYR A 34 -0.78 -6.48 0.88
C TYR A 34 -2.11 -7.01 0.35
N ARG A 35 -3.06 -7.20 1.24
CA ARG A 35 -4.41 -7.67 0.93
C ARG A 35 -5.45 -6.60 1.27
N LEU A 36 -6.39 -6.42 0.34
CA LEU A 36 -7.65 -5.75 0.56
C LEU A 36 -8.78 -6.78 0.39
N SER A 37 -9.80 -6.68 1.21
CA SER A 37 -10.96 -7.58 1.13
C SER A 37 -12.25 -6.78 1.19
N LEU A 38 -13.23 -7.20 0.41
CA LEU A 38 -14.56 -6.65 0.39
C LEU A 38 -15.56 -7.80 0.57
N THR A 39 -16.49 -7.65 1.50
CA THR A 39 -17.53 -8.65 1.77
C THR A 39 -18.88 -8.13 1.27
N LEU A 40 -19.56 -8.92 0.49
CA LEU A 40 -20.91 -8.67 -0.03
C LEU A 40 -21.96 -9.41 0.81
N ASP A 41 -23.23 -9.18 0.53
CA ASP A 41 -24.33 -9.85 1.23
C ASP A 41 -24.63 -11.24 0.67
N GLU A 42 -24.16 -11.53 -0.55
CA GLU A 42 -24.37 -12.78 -1.27
C GLU A 42 -23.07 -13.55 -1.50
N GLU A 43 -23.17 -14.85 -1.80
CA GLU A 43 -22.02 -15.67 -2.16
C GLU A 43 -21.46 -15.23 -3.52
N ILE A 44 -20.13 -15.24 -3.63
CA ILE A 44 -19.44 -14.83 -4.84
C ILE A 44 -19.54 -15.91 -5.91
N ASP A 45 -20.06 -15.53 -7.08
CA ASP A 45 -19.96 -16.32 -8.31
C ASP A 45 -18.57 -16.12 -8.94
N PRO A 46 -17.73 -17.16 -9.00
CA PRO A 46 -16.37 -17.02 -9.52
C PRO A 46 -16.33 -16.74 -11.03
N GLU A 47 -17.32 -17.16 -11.79
CA GLU A 47 -17.35 -16.93 -13.24
C GLU A 47 -17.68 -15.47 -13.53
N LEU A 48 -18.65 -14.89 -12.83
CA LEU A 48 -18.97 -13.47 -12.93
C LEU A 48 -17.82 -12.61 -12.42
N LEU A 49 -17.13 -13.03 -11.36
CA LEU A 49 -15.96 -12.30 -10.87
C LEU A 49 -14.79 -12.32 -11.86
N GLN A 50 -14.57 -13.44 -12.56
CA GLN A 50 -13.59 -13.50 -13.65
C GLN A 50 -13.99 -12.59 -14.80
N GLN A 51 -15.24 -12.61 -15.24
CA GLN A 51 -15.73 -11.71 -16.29
C GLN A 51 -15.58 -10.24 -15.91
N ALA A 52 -15.87 -9.88 -14.67
CA ALA A 52 -15.65 -8.53 -14.15
C ALA A 52 -14.17 -8.13 -14.22
N LEU A 53 -13.27 -9.02 -13.80
CA LEU A 53 -11.83 -8.79 -13.86
C LEU A 53 -11.34 -8.61 -15.30
N ASP A 54 -11.76 -9.47 -16.22
CA ASP A 54 -11.40 -9.41 -17.65
C ASP A 54 -11.83 -8.08 -18.26
N LYS A 55 -12.98 -7.54 -17.83
CA LYS A 55 -13.53 -6.30 -18.35
C LYS A 55 -12.83 -5.06 -17.80
N ILE A 56 -12.49 -5.02 -16.52
CA ILE A 56 -11.90 -3.84 -15.91
C ILE A 56 -10.38 -3.75 -16.08
N LEU A 57 -9.66 -4.88 -16.06
CA LEU A 57 -8.21 -4.88 -16.08
C LEU A 57 -7.60 -4.09 -17.25
N PRO A 58 -8.15 -4.18 -18.48
CA PRO A 58 -7.68 -3.36 -19.60
C PRO A 58 -7.81 -1.85 -19.40
N LEU A 59 -8.62 -1.41 -18.44
CA LEU A 59 -8.86 0.00 -18.14
C LEU A 59 -7.87 0.56 -17.10
N PHE A 60 -7.12 -0.32 -16.42
CA PHE A 60 -6.16 0.04 -15.39
C PHE A 60 -4.72 -0.16 -15.87
N ASP A 61 -4.15 0.81 -16.54
CA ASP A 61 -2.77 0.75 -17.04
C ASP A 61 -1.74 0.51 -15.92
N SER A 62 -2.01 0.93 -14.68
CA SER A 62 -1.15 0.66 -13.52
C SER A 62 -1.15 -0.80 -13.08
N MET A 63 -2.23 -1.55 -13.33
CA MET A 63 -2.38 -2.96 -12.96
C MET A 63 -2.09 -3.90 -14.13
N ASN A 64 -2.31 -3.44 -15.37
CA ASN A 64 -2.15 -4.24 -16.59
C ASN A 64 -0.70 -4.26 -17.09
N VAL A 65 0.23 -4.54 -16.18
CA VAL A 65 1.66 -4.55 -16.45
C VAL A 65 2.35 -5.79 -15.90
N ARG A 66 3.53 -6.07 -16.43
CA ARG A 66 4.48 -7.04 -15.88
C ARG A 66 5.79 -6.35 -15.52
N LEU A 67 6.48 -6.87 -14.52
CA LEU A 67 7.76 -6.37 -14.08
C LEU A 67 8.89 -6.99 -14.93
N ARG A 68 9.78 -6.14 -15.41
CA ARG A 68 10.97 -6.56 -16.14
C ARG A 68 12.23 -6.12 -15.41
N THR A 69 13.25 -6.94 -15.52
CA THR A 69 14.57 -6.69 -14.92
C THR A 69 15.51 -6.20 -16.01
N GLY A 70 15.98 -4.96 -15.86
CA GLY A 70 17.08 -4.43 -16.67
C GLY A 70 18.43 -4.59 -15.95
N ALA A 71 19.51 -4.10 -16.54
CA ALA A 71 20.85 -4.16 -15.94
C ALA A 71 20.96 -3.29 -14.65
N PHE A 72 20.32 -2.12 -14.64
CA PHE A 72 20.44 -1.10 -13.59
C PHE A 72 19.16 -0.82 -12.81
N TRP A 73 17.99 -1.14 -13.38
CA TRP A 73 16.67 -0.87 -12.78
C TRP A 73 15.61 -1.84 -13.28
N TYR A 74 14.53 -1.93 -12.52
CA TYR A 74 13.30 -2.56 -12.94
C TYR A 74 12.46 -1.57 -13.75
N TYR A 75 11.61 -2.11 -14.64
CA TYR A 75 10.64 -1.33 -15.41
C TYR A 75 9.36 -2.13 -15.64
N PHE A 76 8.28 -1.42 -15.89
CA PHE A 76 7.03 -2.03 -16.28
C PHE A 76 6.94 -2.12 -17.79
N GLU A 77 6.34 -3.19 -18.26
CA GLU A 77 5.97 -3.42 -19.63
C GLU A 77 4.50 -3.85 -19.67
N THR A 78 3.69 -3.30 -20.61
CA THR A 78 2.29 -3.70 -20.76
C THR A 78 2.18 -5.22 -20.86
N ASN A 79 1.32 -5.82 -20.04
CA ASN A 79 1.06 -7.24 -20.07
C ASN A 79 -0.04 -7.55 -21.10
N ARG A 80 0.22 -8.48 -22.02
CA ARG A 80 -0.72 -8.91 -23.07
C ARG A 80 -1.34 -10.27 -22.81
N LYS A 81 -0.97 -10.90 -21.71
CA LYS A 81 -1.55 -12.17 -21.32
C LYS A 81 -2.98 -11.95 -20.81
N PRO A 82 -3.83 -13.00 -20.86
CA PRO A 82 -5.14 -12.96 -20.19
C PRO A 82 -5.02 -12.53 -18.75
N ALA A 83 -6.08 -11.96 -18.19
CA ALA A 83 -6.14 -11.63 -16.77
C ALA A 83 -5.76 -12.84 -15.90
N PRO A 84 -5.26 -12.63 -14.68
CA PRO A 84 -5.00 -13.73 -13.75
C PRO A 84 -6.33 -14.46 -13.46
N ARG A 85 -6.22 -15.77 -13.27
CA ARG A 85 -7.39 -16.57 -12.94
C ARG A 85 -7.88 -16.23 -11.52
N VAL A 86 -9.18 -16.03 -11.39
CA VAL A 86 -9.84 -15.92 -10.10
C VAL A 86 -9.88 -17.31 -9.46
N GLU A 87 -9.36 -17.43 -8.24
CA GLU A 87 -9.27 -18.72 -7.54
C GLU A 87 -10.00 -18.66 -6.19
N ARG A 88 -10.48 -19.81 -5.74
CA ARG A 88 -10.95 -19.94 -4.37
C ARG A 88 -9.75 -19.79 -3.42
N GLU A 89 -9.93 -18.99 -2.37
CA GLU A 89 -8.90 -18.85 -1.34
C GLU A 89 -8.59 -20.21 -0.69
N SER A 90 -7.36 -20.65 -0.80
CA SER A 90 -6.90 -21.95 -0.29
C SER A 90 -5.67 -21.87 0.60
N GLU A 91 -5.00 -20.72 0.61
CA GLU A 91 -3.75 -20.53 1.32
C GLU A 91 -3.78 -19.27 2.20
N TYR A 92 -2.74 -19.10 3.02
CA TYR A 92 -2.61 -17.91 3.86
C TYR A 92 -2.47 -16.61 3.03
N PRO A 93 -2.91 -15.47 3.57
CA PRO A 93 -2.87 -14.19 2.85
C PRO A 93 -1.45 -13.64 2.71
N CYS A 94 -1.29 -12.73 1.73
CA CYS A 94 -0.06 -11.97 1.49
C CYS A 94 1.19 -12.84 1.20
N ARG A 95 1.00 -14.07 0.71
CA ARG A 95 2.12 -14.89 0.26
C ARG A 95 2.85 -14.24 -0.92
N LYS A 96 4.11 -14.59 -1.10
CA LYS A 96 4.93 -14.08 -2.21
C LYS A 96 4.20 -14.21 -3.55
N MET A 97 4.32 -13.19 -4.37
CA MET A 97 3.79 -13.21 -5.71
C MET A 97 4.69 -14.04 -6.64
N GLU A 98 4.08 -14.96 -7.36
CA GLU A 98 4.74 -15.83 -8.36
C GLU A 98 4.23 -15.48 -9.77
N PRO A 99 4.82 -14.45 -10.42
CA PRO A 99 4.30 -13.97 -11.70
C PRO A 99 4.25 -15.04 -12.80
N GLN A 100 5.14 -16.02 -12.75
CA GLN A 100 5.21 -17.12 -13.74
C GLN A 100 3.94 -17.96 -13.73
N LEU A 101 3.35 -18.17 -12.55
CA LEU A 101 2.14 -18.96 -12.35
C LEU A 101 0.87 -18.10 -12.48
N ASN A 102 1.00 -16.79 -12.59
CA ASN A 102 -0.08 -15.79 -12.55
C ASN A 102 -0.10 -14.92 -13.82
N ASN A 103 0.09 -15.51 -14.99
CA ASN A 103 0.14 -14.79 -16.27
C ASN A 103 1.07 -13.56 -16.27
N GLN A 104 2.11 -13.52 -15.46
CA GLN A 104 3.05 -12.42 -15.26
C GLN A 104 2.45 -11.19 -14.53
N TYR A 105 1.23 -11.27 -14.00
CA TYR A 105 0.64 -10.21 -13.19
C TYR A 105 1.23 -10.19 -11.78
N LEU A 106 1.21 -9.02 -11.20
CA LEU A 106 1.80 -8.71 -9.88
C LEU A 106 0.72 -8.50 -8.81
N PHE A 107 -0.48 -8.96 -9.10
CA PHE A 107 -1.62 -9.02 -8.18
C PHE A 107 -2.38 -10.33 -8.43
N ARG A 108 -3.20 -10.74 -7.48
CA ARG A 108 -4.14 -11.86 -7.64
C ARG A 108 -5.49 -11.53 -7.02
N VAL A 109 -6.52 -12.11 -7.59
CA VAL A 109 -7.89 -12.03 -7.08
C VAL A 109 -8.31 -13.41 -6.62
N SER A 110 -8.82 -13.49 -5.41
CA SER A 110 -9.41 -14.72 -4.88
C SER A 110 -10.74 -14.43 -4.19
N TYR A 111 -11.51 -15.48 -3.96
CA TYR A 111 -12.77 -15.35 -3.25
C TYR A 111 -12.91 -16.43 -2.16
N TYR A 112 -13.69 -16.11 -1.13
CA TYR A 112 -14.10 -17.06 -0.11
C TYR A 112 -15.51 -16.72 0.36
N LYS A 113 -16.48 -17.61 0.08
CA LYS A 113 -17.90 -17.37 0.36
C LYS A 113 -18.34 -16.00 -0.22
N LYS A 114 -18.68 -15.06 0.64
CA LYS A 114 -19.17 -13.71 0.33
C LYS A 114 -18.06 -12.67 0.13
N ARG A 115 -16.80 -13.06 0.21
CA ARG A 115 -15.66 -12.13 0.24
C ARG A 115 -14.81 -12.21 -1.03
N ILE A 116 -14.58 -11.08 -1.63
CA ILE A 116 -13.58 -10.86 -2.69
C ILE A 116 -12.29 -10.39 -2.03
N ASN A 117 -11.16 -11.02 -2.35
CA ASN A 117 -9.83 -10.62 -1.91
C ASN A 117 -8.99 -10.16 -3.10
N LEU A 118 -8.36 -9.02 -2.94
CA LEU A 118 -7.34 -8.51 -3.85
C LEU A 118 -6.00 -8.49 -3.11
N GLU A 119 -5.01 -9.20 -3.62
CA GLU A 119 -3.63 -9.12 -3.13
C GLU A 119 -2.75 -8.46 -4.18
N VAL A 120 -2.01 -7.47 -3.77
CA VAL A 120 -1.18 -6.64 -4.65
C VAL A 120 0.26 -6.63 -4.18
N PHE A 121 1.19 -6.92 -5.06
CA PHE A 121 2.59 -6.63 -4.82
C PHE A 121 2.78 -5.12 -4.85
N HIS A 122 3.30 -4.56 -3.78
CA HIS A 122 3.33 -3.12 -3.52
C HIS A 122 4.11 -2.32 -4.58
N VAL A 123 4.81 -3.01 -5.49
CA VAL A 123 5.45 -2.39 -6.66
C VAL A 123 4.44 -1.71 -7.59
N LEU A 124 3.18 -2.21 -7.67
CA LEU A 124 2.14 -1.68 -8.56
C LEU A 124 1.50 -0.41 -8.02
N ALA A 125 1.08 -0.47 -6.76
CA ALA A 125 0.21 0.52 -6.15
C ALA A 125 0.30 0.51 -4.63
N ASP A 126 -0.05 1.63 -4.01
CA ASP A 126 -0.31 1.71 -2.57
C ASP A 126 -1.74 1.27 -2.22
N GLY A 127 -2.09 1.33 -0.94
CA GLY A 127 -3.41 0.93 -0.46
C GLY A 127 -4.55 1.68 -1.16
N MET A 128 -4.41 2.97 -1.46
CA MET A 128 -5.46 3.74 -2.15
C MET A 128 -5.63 3.33 -3.61
N GLY A 129 -4.52 3.07 -4.32
CA GLY A 129 -4.58 2.53 -5.67
C GLY A 129 -5.25 1.14 -5.71
N GLY A 130 -4.91 0.29 -4.75
CA GLY A 130 -5.56 -1.02 -4.59
C GLY A 130 -7.05 -0.92 -4.25
N VAL A 131 -7.45 0.01 -3.37
CA VAL A 131 -8.87 0.27 -3.04
C VAL A 131 -9.63 0.71 -4.28
N THR A 132 -9.05 1.61 -5.09
CA THR A 132 -9.70 2.07 -6.34
C THR A 132 -9.94 0.88 -7.28
N PHE A 133 -8.94 0.03 -7.49
CA PHE A 133 -9.11 -1.15 -8.33
C PHE A 133 -10.14 -2.14 -7.78
N LEU A 134 -10.10 -2.43 -6.48
CA LEU A 134 -11.05 -3.36 -5.85
C LEU A 134 -12.49 -2.84 -5.90
N LYS A 135 -12.70 -1.54 -5.72
CA LYS A 135 -14.03 -0.92 -5.86
C LYS A 135 -14.59 -1.09 -7.27
N GLU A 136 -13.79 -0.79 -8.29
CA GLU A 136 -14.22 -0.95 -9.68
C GLU A 136 -14.48 -2.43 -10.03
N LEU A 137 -13.65 -3.34 -9.51
CA LEU A 137 -13.89 -4.79 -9.66
C LEU A 137 -15.23 -5.19 -9.05
N ALA A 138 -15.50 -4.75 -7.84
CA ALA A 138 -16.76 -5.05 -7.14
C ALA A 138 -17.96 -4.41 -7.85
N CYS A 139 -17.86 -3.15 -8.28
CA CYS A 139 -18.91 -2.50 -9.04
C CYS A 139 -19.21 -3.23 -10.34
N GLN A 140 -18.17 -3.65 -11.08
CA GLN A 140 -18.38 -4.41 -12.31
C GLN A 140 -18.95 -5.81 -12.06
N TYR A 141 -18.53 -6.47 -10.97
CA TYR A 141 -19.10 -7.73 -10.53
C TYR A 141 -20.60 -7.59 -10.22
N LEU A 142 -20.98 -6.58 -9.42
CA LEU A 142 -22.38 -6.34 -9.07
C LEU A 142 -23.25 -6.02 -10.28
N ARG A 143 -22.72 -5.28 -11.27
CA ARG A 143 -23.42 -5.04 -12.54
C ARG A 143 -23.70 -6.33 -13.33
N LEU A 144 -22.82 -7.31 -13.24
CA LEU A 144 -23.01 -8.61 -13.88
C LEU A 144 -23.96 -9.51 -13.10
N ALA A 145 -23.86 -9.47 -11.77
CA ALA A 145 -24.71 -10.27 -10.88
C ALA A 145 -26.14 -9.72 -10.78
N HIS A 146 -26.30 -8.41 -10.87
CA HIS A 146 -27.57 -7.66 -10.69
C HIS A 146 -27.75 -6.64 -11.83
N PRO A 147 -28.10 -7.09 -13.03
CA PRO A 147 -28.28 -6.19 -14.18
C PRO A 147 -29.34 -5.10 -13.95
N GLU A 148 -30.30 -5.33 -13.07
CA GLU A 148 -31.38 -4.42 -12.70
C GLU A 148 -30.91 -3.13 -11.99
N ILE A 149 -29.71 -3.14 -11.36
CA ILE A 149 -29.18 -1.96 -10.66
C ILE A 149 -28.23 -1.13 -11.53
N CYS A 150 -28.02 -1.51 -12.79
CA CYS A 150 -27.06 -0.82 -13.67
C CYS A 150 -27.39 0.64 -13.92
N ASP A 151 -28.67 0.99 -13.99
CA ASP A 151 -29.13 2.36 -14.28
C ASP A 151 -28.83 3.35 -13.14
N GLU A 152 -28.76 2.85 -11.89
CA GLU A 152 -28.49 3.68 -10.71
C GLU A 152 -27.01 3.95 -10.47
N MET A 153 -26.13 3.08 -10.95
CA MET A 153 -24.69 3.14 -10.63
C MET A 153 -23.87 4.09 -11.51
N GLY A 154 -24.44 4.63 -12.59
CA GLY A 154 -23.75 5.50 -13.53
C GLY A 154 -22.51 4.87 -14.20
N ASP A 155 -22.04 5.43 -15.28
CA ASP A 155 -20.86 4.92 -16.01
C ASP A 155 -19.57 5.64 -15.52
N HIS A 156 -19.14 5.34 -14.29
CA HIS A 156 -17.96 5.97 -13.69
C HIS A 156 -16.62 5.45 -14.22
N LEU A 157 -16.61 4.42 -15.06
CA LEU A 157 -15.39 3.78 -15.59
C LEU A 157 -14.64 4.66 -16.59
N SER A 158 -15.31 5.62 -17.25
CA SER A 158 -14.71 6.37 -18.36
C SER A 158 -13.75 7.49 -17.96
N GLU A 159 -13.89 8.05 -16.75
CA GLU A 159 -13.10 9.21 -16.33
C GLU A 159 -11.75 8.87 -15.67
N LEU A 160 -11.53 7.61 -15.29
CA LEU A 160 -10.41 7.22 -14.42
C LEU A 160 -9.18 6.66 -15.16
N THR A 161 -9.27 6.35 -16.45
CA THR A 161 -8.32 5.40 -17.08
C THR A 161 -6.97 5.98 -17.50
N SER A 162 -6.90 7.18 -18.04
CA SER A 162 -5.64 7.74 -18.57
C SER A 162 -4.83 8.57 -17.57
N LEU A 163 -5.47 9.10 -16.55
CA LEU A 163 -4.85 9.97 -15.53
C LEU A 163 -4.18 9.18 -14.39
N ASN A 164 -4.46 7.89 -14.30
CA ASN A 164 -4.12 7.05 -13.15
C ASN A 164 -2.66 6.57 -13.08
N THR A 165 -1.85 6.79 -14.14
CA THR A 165 -0.46 6.32 -14.22
C THR A 165 0.58 7.41 -14.01
N GLU A 166 0.17 8.61 -13.62
CA GLU A 166 1.07 9.72 -13.35
C GLU A 166 2.06 9.37 -12.23
N ASP A 167 3.34 9.67 -12.45
CA ASP A 167 4.33 9.67 -11.36
C ASP A 167 4.23 10.96 -10.57
N SER A 168 3.35 10.96 -9.57
CA SER A 168 3.07 12.14 -8.75
C SER A 168 4.23 12.56 -7.85
N TYR A 169 5.19 11.65 -7.57
CA TYR A 169 6.43 12.05 -6.91
C TYR A 169 7.29 12.93 -7.81
N LEU A 170 7.45 12.57 -9.08
CA LEU A 170 8.22 13.37 -10.03
C LEU A 170 7.54 14.70 -10.36
N LYS A 171 6.22 14.70 -10.48
CA LYS A 171 5.42 15.91 -10.76
C LYS A 171 5.58 16.97 -9.65
N ASN A 172 5.56 16.53 -8.41
CA ASN A 172 5.60 17.41 -7.23
C ASN A 172 7.00 17.58 -6.64
N PHE A 173 8.04 17.04 -7.27
CA PHE A 173 9.40 17.09 -6.80
C PHE A 173 9.97 18.51 -6.77
N ARG A 174 10.57 18.91 -5.63
CA ARG A 174 11.36 20.13 -5.49
C ARG A 174 12.82 19.83 -5.21
N LYS A 175 13.71 20.48 -5.99
CA LYS A 175 15.15 20.35 -5.84
C LYS A 175 15.65 21.13 -4.61
N GLY A 176 16.76 20.67 -4.00
CA GLY A 176 17.45 21.40 -2.94
C GLY A 176 16.95 21.14 -1.53
N GLN A 177 16.17 20.09 -1.31
CA GLN A 177 15.73 19.71 0.04
C GLN A 177 16.91 19.20 0.90
N PRO A 178 16.90 19.51 2.22
CA PRO A 178 17.95 19.08 3.15
C PRO A 178 18.03 17.56 3.26
N LYS A 179 19.18 17.06 3.76
CA LYS A 179 19.42 15.64 3.98
C LYS A 179 18.27 15.03 4.82
N GLY A 180 17.86 13.85 4.43
CA GLY A 180 16.74 13.16 5.01
C GLY A 180 16.92 12.76 6.49
N TYR A 181 15.87 12.25 7.01
CA TYR A 181 15.73 11.80 8.38
C TYR A 181 16.77 10.73 8.73
N LYS A 182 17.44 10.92 9.86
CA LYS A 182 18.34 9.93 10.46
C LYS A 182 17.51 9.16 11.50
N SER A 183 17.15 7.93 11.22
CA SER A 183 16.45 7.09 12.20
C SER A 183 17.40 6.61 13.29
N GLU A 184 16.95 6.66 14.53
CA GLU A 184 17.61 6.02 15.65
C GLU A 184 17.22 4.53 15.71
N PRO A 185 18.08 3.65 16.26
CA PRO A 185 17.70 2.27 16.50
C PRO A 185 16.49 2.20 17.43
N ALA A 186 15.37 1.69 16.92
CA ALA A 186 14.13 1.56 17.68
C ALA A 186 14.15 0.35 18.62
N PHE A 187 13.27 0.38 19.62
CA PHE A 187 12.92 -0.80 20.38
C PHE A 187 12.26 -1.84 19.46
N HIS A 188 12.72 -3.07 19.55
CA HIS A 188 12.15 -4.19 18.80
C HIS A 188 11.44 -5.14 19.76
N MET A 189 10.15 -5.32 19.56
CA MET A 189 9.36 -6.31 20.29
C MET A 189 9.94 -7.71 20.05
N LYS A 190 10.13 -8.45 21.12
CA LYS A 190 10.58 -9.85 21.09
C LYS A 190 9.37 -10.75 21.32
N GLY A 191 9.37 -11.91 20.70
CA GLY A 191 8.32 -12.92 20.87
C GLY A 191 8.72 -14.23 20.20
N GLU A 192 7.92 -15.26 20.42
CA GLU A 192 8.07 -16.51 19.70
C GLU A 192 7.76 -16.31 18.22
N LYS A 193 8.66 -16.79 17.38
CA LYS A 193 8.47 -16.76 15.93
C LYS A 193 7.62 -17.95 15.52
N LEU A 194 6.63 -17.69 14.69
CA LEU A 194 5.93 -18.78 14.01
C LEU A 194 6.91 -19.57 13.14
N ARG A 195 6.61 -20.86 12.94
CA ARG A 195 7.40 -21.72 12.05
C ARG A 195 7.43 -21.15 10.64
N ASP A 196 8.44 -21.50 9.85
CA ASP A 196 8.52 -21.08 8.45
C ASP A 196 7.21 -21.44 7.72
N SER A 197 6.71 -20.50 6.96
CA SER A 197 5.41 -20.54 6.25
C SER A 197 4.16 -20.42 7.13
N ALA A 198 4.26 -20.26 8.44
CA ALA A 198 3.09 -19.97 9.26
C ALA A 198 2.78 -18.46 9.25
N PHE A 199 1.50 -18.15 9.14
CA PHE A 199 0.98 -16.77 9.12
C PHE A 199 -0.20 -16.66 10.07
N GLY A 200 -0.16 -15.70 10.99
CA GLY A 200 -1.24 -15.43 11.93
C GLY A 200 -1.92 -14.09 11.61
N VAL A 201 -3.24 -14.05 11.68
CA VAL A 201 -4.03 -12.82 11.56
C VAL A 201 -4.89 -12.67 12.80
N ILE A 202 -4.77 -11.54 13.47
CA ILE A 202 -5.65 -11.14 14.56
C ILE A 202 -6.58 -10.06 14.03
N GLN A 203 -7.88 -10.25 14.13
CA GLN A 203 -8.89 -9.29 13.73
C GLN A 203 -9.62 -8.74 14.95
N GLY A 204 -9.69 -7.42 15.05
CA GLY A 204 -10.45 -6.72 16.06
C GLY A 204 -11.56 -5.89 15.43
N TYR A 205 -12.79 -6.02 15.91
CA TYR A 205 -13.93 -5.24 15.47
C TYR A 205 -14.31 -4.25 16.55
N LEU A 206 -14.25 -2.98 16.21
CA LEU A 206 -14.59 -1.88 17.13
C LEU A 206 -15.78 -1.10 16.57
N PRO A 207 -16.76 -0.74 17.42
CA PRO A 207 -17.86 0.13 16.99
C PRO A 207 -17.32 1.52 16.62
N LEU A 208 -17.40 1.86 15.31
CA LEU A 208 -16.85 3.10 14.77
C LEU A 208 -17.33 4.35 15.52
N ALA A 209 -18.62 4.39 15.88
CA ALA A 209 -19.20 5.51 16.62
C ALA A 209 -18.49 5.75 17.95
N GLN A 210 -18.22 4.68 18.71
CA GLN A 210 -17.55 4.75 20.01
C GLN A 210 -16.09 5.19 19.88
N VAL A 211 -15.36 4.65 18.88
CA VAL A 211 -13.97 5.05 18.61
C VAL A 211 -13.90 6.52 18.21
N LYS A 212 -14.81 6.96 17.33
CA LYS A 212 -14.92 8.34 16.89
C LYS A 212 -15.22 9.28 18.04
N GLU A 213 -16.15 8.91 18.92
CA GLU A 213 -16.49 9.68 20.11
C GLU A 213 -15.30 9.76 21.10
N ALA A 214 -14.58 8.65 21.32
CA ALA A 214 -13.42 8.62 22.20
C ALA A 214 -12.29 9.53 21.68
N ALA A 215 -12.03 9.52 20.36
CA ALA A 215 -11.07 10.40 19.73
C ALA A 215 -11.50 11.88 19.82
N HIS A 216 -12.78 12.15 19.54
CA HIS A 216 -13.34 13.52 19.59
C HIS A 216 -13.28 14.15 20.98
N ARG A 217 -13.60 13.38 22.05
CA ARG A 217 -13.47 13.85 23.44
C ARG A 217 -12.05 14.25 23.81
N ARG A 218 -11.04 13.72 23.13
CA ARG A 218 -9.61 14.02 23.30
C ARG A 218 -9.09 15.06 22.30
N ASN A 219 -9.96 15.55 21.42
CA ASN A 219 -9.60 16.49 20.35
C ASN A 219 -8.49 15.96 19.42
N VAL A 220 -8.57 14.67 19.09
CA VAL A 220 -7.66 13.99 18.16
C VAL A 220 -8.43 13.26 17.05
N SER A 221 -7.77 12.97 15.94
CA SER A 221 -8.33 12.12 14.91
C SER A 221 -8.33 10.64 15.35
N ILE A 222 -9.13 9.80 14.70
CA ILE A 222 -9.14 8.35 14.98
C ILE A 222 -7.73 7.75 14.81
N ASN A 223 -6.99 8.19 13.79
CA ASN A 223 -5.63 7.69 13.54
C ASN A 223 -4.66 8.09 14.67
N GLU A 224 -4.70 9.36 15.11
CA GLU A 224 -3.91 9.85 16.24
C GLU A 224 -4.26 9.09 17.53
N TYR A 225 -5.56 8.91 17.81
CA TYR A 225 -6.04 8.14 18.94
C TYR A 225 -5.51 6.71 18.97
N LEU A 226 -5.65 5.99 17.86
CA LEU A 226 -5.18 4.61 17.74
C LEU A 226 -3.65 4.52 17.81
N ALA A 227 -2.93 5.47 17.23
CA ALA A 227 -1.48 5.53 17.33
C ALA A 227 -1.02 5.74 18.78
N GLY A 228 -1.67 6.64 19.53
CA GLY A 228 -1.40 6.85 20.95
C GLY A 228 -1.67 5.61 21.80
N VAL A 229 -2.82 4.95 21.58
CA VAL A 229 -3.15 3.68 22.25
C VAL A 229 -2.11 2.61 21.95
N TYR A 230 -1.70 2.49 20.70
CA TYR A 230 -0.73 1.46 20.27
C TYR A 230 0.65 1.72 20.89
N ALA A 231 1.14 2.96 20.88
CA ALA A 231 2.39 3.33 21.55
C ALA A 231 2.37 3.03 23.03
N TYR A 232 1.28 3.40 23.71
CA TYR A 232 1.10 3.14 25.13
C TYR A 232 1.05 1.64 25.45
N SER A 233 0.36 0.85 24.62
CA SER A 233 0.32 -0.60 24.79
C SER A 233 1.71 -1.23 24.66
N ILE A 234 2.52 -0.81 23.70
CA ILE A 234 3.91 -1.27 23.58
C ILE A 234 4.71 -0.89 24.84
N TYR A 235 4.59 0.34 25.29
CA TYR A 235 5.28 0.83 26.48
C TYR A 235 4.90 0.03 27.74
N ARG A 236 3.62 -0.26 27.93
CA ARG A 236 3.14 -1.01 29.11
C ARG A 236 3.45 -2.50 29.02
N GLU A 237 3.19 -3.14 27.89
CA GLU A 237 3.26 -4.60 27.77
C GLU A 237 4.70 -5.12 27.56
N TYR A 238 5.55 -4.37 26.88
CA TYR A 238 6.90 -4.82 26.55
C TYR A 238 8.00 -4.11 27.34
N LEU A 239 7.80 -2.87 27.73
CA LEU A 239 8.74 -2.11 28.55
C LEU A 239 8.33 -2.05 30.02
N HIS A 240 7.13 -2.56 30.37
CA HIS A 240 6.59 -2.63 31.74
C HIS A 240 6.58 -1.26 32.46
N GLY A 241 6.43 -0.16 31.70
CA GLY A 241 6.47 1.19 32.24
C GLY A 241 7.86 1.70 32.58
N ALA A 242 8.93 0.96 32.25
CA ALA A 242 10.30 1.33 32.61
C ALA A 242 10.96 2.27 31.58
N VAL A 243 12.02 2.92 32.01
CA VAL A 243 12.94 3.68 31.14
C VAL A 243 13.61 2.77 30.12
N SER A 244 13.82 3.27 28.92
CA SER A 244 14.47 2.53 27.84
C SER A 244 15.43 3.41 27.03
N ASP A 245 16.65 2.91 26.79
CA ASP A 245 17.62 3.56 25.90
C ASP A 245 17.19 3.59 24.43
N LYS A 246 16.20 2.74 24.06
CA LYS A 246 15.68 2.64 22.70
C LYS A 246 14.26 3.18 22.64
N PRO A 247 13.98 4.14 21.75
CA PRO A 247 12.65 4.69 21.61
C PRO A 247 11.66 3.68 21.02
N VAL A 248 10.39 3.80 21.39
CA VAL A 248 9.27 3.18 20.67
C VAL A 248 8.98 4.07 19.45
N VAL A 249 9.10 3.51 18.26
CA VAL A 249 8.90 4.24 17.00
C VAL A 249 7.70 3.66 16.25
N LEU A 250 6.69 4.48 16.05
CA LEU A 250 5.55 4.16 15.20
C LEU A 250 5.78 4.75 13.81
N CYS A 251 5.72 3.89 12.80
CA CYS A 251 5.83 4.30 11.40
C CYS A 251 4.43 4.36 10.78
N VAL A 252 4.01 5.55 10.36
CA VAL A 252 2.67 5.82 9.84
C VAL A 252 2.74 6.22 8.38
N PRO A 253 2.15 5.44 7.45
CA PRO A 253 2.04 5.84 6.05
C PRO A 253 0.97 6.92 5.88
N VAL A 254 1.31 7.99 5.19
CA VAL A 254 0.43 9.13 4.92
C VAL A 254 0.13 9.19 3.44
N ASN A 255 -1.16 9.13 3.07
CA ASN A 255 -1.60 9.34 1.71
C ASN A 255 -1.33 10.81 1.29
N LEU A 256 -0.54 10.99 0.23
CA LEU A 256 -0.14 12.32 -0.24
C LEU A 256 -1.17 12.97 -1.17
N ARG A 257 -2.12 12.22 -1.73
CA ARG A 257 -3.07 12.73 -2.73
C ARG A 257 -3.84 13.96 -2.28
N PRO A 258 -4.38 14.03 -1.04
CA PRO A 258 -5.10 15.21 -0.59
C PRO A 258 -4.24 16.47 -0.50
N TYR A 259 -2.93 16.33 -0.29
CA TYR A 259 -2.00 17.45 -0.13
C TYR A 259 -1.49 18.00 -1.47
N PHE A 260 -1.52 17.16 -2.54
CA PHE A 260 -0.89 17.46 -3.82
C PHE A 260 -1.85 17.27 -5.02
N GLU A 261 -3.15 17.18 -4.76
CA GLU A 261 -4.20 17.09 -5.78
C GLU A 261 -3.94 16.03 -6.84
N SER A 262 -3.46 14.86 -6.41
CA SER A 262 -3.15 13.74 -7.27
C SER A 262 -4.28 12.73 -7.29
N ILE A 263 -4.55 12.15 -8.45
CA ILE A 263 -5.50 11.06 -8.65
C ILE A 263 -4.82 9.75 -9.05
N THR A 264 -3.47 9.69 -8.99
CA THR A 264 -2.71 8.49 -9.40
C THR A 264 -3.15 7.24 -8.64
N THR A 265 -3.22 6.11 -9.33
CA THR A 265 -3.40 4.79 -8.72
C THR A 265 -2.08 4.10 -8.39
N ARG A 266 -0.94 4.70 -8.76
CA ARG A 266 0.40 4.25 -8.36
C ARG A 266 0.69 4.58 -6.89
N ASN A 267 1.88 4.23 -6.41
CA ASN A 267 2.31 4.64 -5.08
C ASN A 267 2.45 6.17 -4.99
N PHE A 268 1.76 6.75 -4.01
CA PHE A 268 1.95 8.15 -3.66
C PHE A 268 1.66 8.38 -2.18
N PHE A 269 2.60 7.98 -1.34
CA PHE A 269 2.55 8.12 0.11
C PHE A 269 3.92 8.52 0.67
N ALA A 270 3.94 9.02 1.90
CA ALA A 270 5.15 9.25 2.67
C ALA A 270 5.04 8.50 4.01
N MET A 271 6.20 8.13 4.56
CA MET A 271 6.26 7.55 5.90
C MET A 271 6.65 8.64 6.88
N VAL A 272 5.85 8.82 7.93
CA VAL A 272 6.19 9.66 9.08
C VAL A 272 6.41 8.78 10.29
N SER A 273 7.25 9.24 11.24
CA SER A 273 7.60 8.46 12.41
C SER A 273 7.26 9.23 13.68
N ALA A 274 6.33 8.70 14.47
CA ALA A 274 6.09 9.19 15.83
C ALA A 274 6.97 8.43 16.81
N VAL A 275 7.71 9.15 17.64
CA VAL A 275 8.76 8.61 18.51
C VAL A 275 8.40 8.91 19.95
N LEU A 276 8.22 7.85 20.75
CA LEU A 276 8.18 7.92 22.21
C LEU A 276 9.55 7.52 22.75
N ARG A 277 10.20 8.42 23.52
CA ARG A 277 11.41 8.12 24.28
C ARG A 277 11.03 7.90 25.73
N PRO A 278 11.08 6.66 26.23
CA PRO A 278 10.79 6.39 27.63
C PRO A 278 11.98 6.82 28.51
N ASP A 279 12.07 8.11 28.82
CA ASP A 279 13.14 8.74 29.64
C ASP A 279 12.74 8.89 31.10
N GLN A 280 11.51 8.53 31.47
CA GLN A 280 11.01 8.40 32.80
C GLN A 280 10.16 7.14 32.99
N GLU A 281 9.94 6.72 34.22
CA GLU A 281 9.05 5.60 34.55
C GLU A 281 7.58 6.03 34.56
N ASP A 282 6.70 5.06 34.39
CA ASP A 282 5.25 5.18 34.58
C ASP A 282 4.55 6.33 33.81
N TYR A 283 4.94 6.57 32.57
CA TYR A 283 4.16 7.43 31.68
C TYR A 283 2.69 7.03 31.69
N THR A 284 1.82 8.00 31.93
CA THR A 284 0.38 7.81 31.77
C THR A 284 0.00 7.66 30.29
N ARG A 285 -1.17 7.09 30.04
CA ARG A 285 -1.71 7.01 28.69
C ARG A 285 -1.83 8.39 28.03
N ASP A 286 -2.27 9.40 28.79
CA ASP A 286 -2.51 10.73 28.26
C ASP A 286 -1.20 11.44 27.87
N GLU A 287 -0.13 11.23 28.62
CA GLU A 287 1.21 11.74 28.29
C GLU A 287 1.75 11.10 27.02
N VAL A 288 1.67 9.76 26.91
CA VAL A 288 2.10 9.06 25.67
C VAL A 288 1.28 9.50 24.47
N GLU A 289 -0.05 9.57 24.61
CA GLU A 289 -0.93 10.03 23.52
C GLU A 289 -0.54 11.44 23.06
N LYS A 290 -0.32 12.36 24.00
CA LYS A 290 0.11 13.74 23.68
C LYS A 290 1.42 13.77 22.91
N ILE A 291 2.43 13.01 23.33
CA ILE A 291 3.74 12.93 22.64
C ILE A 291 3.55 12.45 21.21
N ILE A 292 2.78 11.38 21.01
CA ILE A 292 2.54 10.79 19.68
C ILE A 292 1.76 11.73 18.78
N VAL A 293 0.71 12.36 19.30
CA VAL A 293 -0.12 13.31 18.55
C VAL A 293 0.69 14.52 18.10
N GLU A 294 1.48 15.11 19.00
CA GLU A 294 2.35 16.24 18.67
C GLU A 294 3.38 15.86 17.60
N ALA A 295 4.01 14.70 17.72
CA ALA A 295 4.97 14.20 16.74
C ALA A 295 4.34 14.00 15.35
N LEU A 296 3.11 13.47 15.29
CA LEU A 296 2.37 13.29 14.03
C LEU A 296 1.98 14.64 13.42
N ARG A 297 1.41 15.56 14.20
CA ARG A 297 0.97 16.88 13.72
C ARG A 297 2.11 17.74 13.19
N GLN A 298 3.29 17.65 13.80
CA GLN A 298 4.50 18.34 13.31
C GLN A 298 4.94 17.82 11.93
N GLN A 299 4.68 16.57 11.60
CA GLN A 299 5.14 15.94 10.36
C GLN A 299 4.07 15.86 9.27
N ILE A 300 2.78 15.74 9.66
CA ILE A 300 1.68 15.60 8.68
C ILE A 300 1.20 16.98 8.23
N ASN A 301 2.03 17.66 7.47
CA ASN A 301 1.70 18.89 6.78
C ASN A 301 2.36 18.91 5.40
N LYS A 302 1.82 19.69 4.48
CA LYS A 302 2.25 19.72 3.07
C LYS A 302 3.73 19.99 2.91
N GLU A 303 4.28 20.94 3.64
CA GLU A 303 5.67 21.36 3.53
C GLU A 303 6.64 20.25 3.97
N HIS A 304 6.38 19.63 5.11
CA HIS A 304 7.21 18.54 5.63
C HIS A 304 7.12 17.29 4.73
N LEU A 305 5.91 16.91 4.32
CA LEU A 305 5.69 15.78 3.41
C LEU A 305 6.40 15.98 2.07
N GLU A 306 6.37 17.21 1.51
CA GLU A 306 7.08 17.57 0.29
C GLU A 306 8.61 17.41 0.45
N LYS A 307 9.16 17.85 1.58
CA LYS A 307 10.59 17.66 1.91
C LYS A 307 10.97 16.18 1.97
N LEU A 308 10.17 15.36 2.64
CA LEU A 308 10.42 13.93 2.79
C LEU A 308 10.51 13.20 1.44
N PHE A 309 9.49 13.31 0.60
CA PHE A 309 9.52 12.58 -0.66
C PHE A 309 10.50 13.21 -1.67
N SER A 310 10.68 14.53 -1.67
CA SER A 310 11.63 15.18 -2.56
C SER A 310 13.08 14.78 -2.27
N TYR A 311 13.44 14.54 -1.01
CA TYR A 311 14.72 13.95 -0.66
C TYR A 311 14.91 12.56 -1.29
N ASN A 312 13.91 11.69 -1.17
CA ASN A 312 13.95 10.34 -1.74
C ASN A 312 14.06 10.36 -3.27
N VAL A 313 13.31 11.26 -3.93
CA VAL A 313 13.38 11.47 -5.39
C VAL A 313 14.77 12.02 -5.80
N SER A 314 15.38 12.90 -5.01
CA SER A 314 16.74 13.38 -5.26
C SER A 314 17.76 12.25 -5.27
N ASN A 315 17.66 11.31 -4.33
CA ASN A 315 18.52 10.13 -4.29
C ASN A 315 18.32 9.24 -5.53
N GLN A 316 17.08 9.04 -5.95
CA GLN A 316 16.77 8.30 -7.18
C GLN A 316 17.32 8.98 -8.44
N LYS A 317 17.39 10.33 -8.47
CA LYS A 317 17.95 11.10 -9.60
C LYS A 317 19.48 11.16 -9.61
N ASN A 318 20.14 10.74 -8.53
CA ASN A 318 21.59 10.74 -8.44
C ASN A 318 22.20 9.78 -9.47
N LEU A 319 23.03 10.30 -10.38
CA LEU A 319 23.63 9.53 -11.47
C LEU A 319 24.52 8.40 -10.97
N MET A 320 25.28 8.62 -9.88
CA MET A 320 26.13 7.58 -9.30
C MET A 320 25.29 6.39 -8.77
N LEU A 321 24.20 6.66 -8.04
CA LEU A 321 23.31 5.62 -7.54
C LEU A 321 22.58 4.90 -8.69
N ARG A 322 22.31 5.60 -9.78
CA ARG A 322 21.69 5.02 -10.97
C ARG A 322 22.63 4.09 -11.73
N ALA A 323 23.93 4.40 -11.75
CA ALA A 323 24.94 3.60 -12.44
C ALA A 323 25.31 2.29 -11.70
N VAL A 324 24.87 2.11 -10.45
CA VAL A 324 25.08 0.85 -9.71
C VAL A 324 24.21 -0.25 -10.31
N PRO A 325 24.77 -1.39 -10.76
CA PRO A 325 24.00 -2.53 -11.25
C PRO A 325 23.01 -3.09 -10.21
N LEU A 326 21.87 -3.61 -10.66
CA LEU A 326 20.83 -4.15 -9.77
C LEU A 326 21.34 -5.27 -8.86
N VAL A 327 22.26 -6.10 -9.35
CA VAL A 327 22.85 -7.18 -8.56
C VAL A 327 23.57 -6.62 -7.32
N LEU A 328 24.33 -5.54 -7.48
CA LEU A 328 25.03 -4.88 -6.37
C LEU A 328 24.06 -4.16 -5.44
N LYS A 329 23.00 -3.56 -5.96
CA LYS A 329 21.95 -2.95 -5.13
C LYS A 329 21.30 -3.94 -4.16
N LYS A 330 21.08 -5.18 -4.62
CA LYS A 330 20.51 -6.25 -3.79
C LYS A 330 21.45 -6.75 -2.69
N LEU A 331 22.76 -6.59 -2.85
CA LEU A 331 23.75 -7.01 -1.83
C LEU A 331 23.93 -5.98 -0.71
N VAL A 332 23.59 -4.72 -0.98
CA VAL A 332 23.79 -3.60 -0.04
C VAL A 332 22.53 -3.26 0.76
N MET A 333 21.37 -3.69 0.28
CA MET A 333 20.07 -3.52 0.93
C MET A 333 19.61 -4.79 1.66
#